data_b633e962dd46f6a2f865ba9f0b24b488
#
_entry.id   b633e962dd46f6a2f865ba9f0b24b488
#
_cell.length_a   1.000
_cell.length_b   1.000
_cell.length_c   1.000
_cell.angle_alpha   90.00
_cell.angle_beta   90.00
_cell.angle_gamma   90.00
#
_symmetry.space_group_name_H-M   'P 1'
#
loop_
_entity.id
_entity.type
_entity.pdbx_description
1 polymer ?
#
loop_
_entity_poly.entity_id
_entity_poly.type
_entity_poly.pdbx_seq_one_letter_code
_entity_poly.pdbx_strand_id
1 'polypeptide(L)'
;MSAAAAARPILTRLHEVMASRLHAQGKLNQVVDIIGEALNSEVCSIYLLREGMLELFATRGLNQSAVHVTRMGVGEGLTGTIAANVETLNLAQATAHPEFQYRPETGEEKFHSFAGVPIVRRERAVGVLTV
;
A
#
# COMPACT_ATOMS: atom_id res chain seq x y z
N MET A 1 21.62 16.13 -2.26
CA MET A 1 21.37 14.95 -3.09
C MET A 1 20.04 15.12 -3.82
N SER A 2 20.01 14.86 -5.11
CA SER A 2 18.75 14.96 -5.88
C SER A 2 17.79 13.81 -5.54
N ALA A 3 16.50 14.03 -5.77
CA ALA A 3 15.49 12.98 -5.60
C ALA A 3 15.78 11.75 -6.48
N ALA A 4 16.25 11.97 -7.70
CA ALA A 4 16.62 10.89 -8.62
C ALA A 4 17.79 10.05 -8.08
N ALA A 5 18.82 10.68 -7.49
CA ALA A 5 19.94 9.97 -6.88
C ALA A 5 19.50 9.19 -5.65
N ALA A 6 18.59 9.73 -4.83
CA ALA A 6 18.05 9.03 -3.66
C ALA A 6 17.19 7.83 -4.04
N ALA A 7 16.47 7.89 -5.18
CA ALA A 7 15.60 6.82 -5.63
C ALA A 7 16.35 5.63 -6.27
N ARG A 8 17.55 5.87 -6.81
CA ARG A 8 18.30 4.83 -7.55
C ARG A 8 18.60 3.57 -6.74
N PRO A 9 19.08 3.63 -5.47
CA PRO A 9 19.30 2.43 -4.68
C PRO A 9 17.99 1.66 -4.41
N ILE A 10 16.88 2.38 -4.22
CA ILE A 10 15.57 1.77 -3.99
C ILE A 10 15.13 1.00 -5.22
N LEU A 11 15.22 1.61 -6.40
CA LEU A 11 14.87 0.98 -7.66
C LEU A 11 15.72 -0.26 -7.95
N THR A 12 17.02 -0.20 -7.65
CA THR A 12 17.91 -1.35 -7.81
C THR A 12 17.47 -2.50 -6.92
N ARG A 13 17.18 -2.23 -5.65
CA ARG A 13 16.70 -3.27 -4.72
C ARG A 13 15.37 -3.88 -5.16
N LEU A 14 14.44 -3.04 -5.63
CA LEU A 14 13.15 -3.54 -6.15
C LEU A 14 13.34 -4.42 -7.37
N HIS A 15 14.22 -4.03 -8.30
CA HIS A 15 14.53 -4.86 -9.48
C HIS A 15 15.12 -6.20 -9.08
N GLU A 16 16.03 -6.23 -8.10
CA GLU A 16 16.62 -7.47 -7.62
C GLU A 16 15.55 -8.41 -7.03
N VAL A 17 14.62 -7.88 -6.23
CA VAL A 17 13.52 -8.66 -5.66
C VAL A 17 12.61 -9.20 -6.76
N MET A 18 12.22 -8.36 -7.72
CA MET A 18 11.34 -8.78 -8.81
C MET A 18 11.97 -9.81 -9.71
N ALA A 19 13.30 -9.78 -9.88
CA ALA A 19 14.06 -10.76 -10.67
C ALA A 19 14.40 -12.03 -9.89
N SER A 20 14.14 -12.07 -8.58
CA SER A 20 14.48 -13.21 -7.71
C SER A 20 13.58 -14.41 -8.00
N ARG A 21 13.96 -15.56 -7.43
CA ARG A 21 13.17 -16.80 -7.54
C ARG A 21 12.07 -16.91 -6.48
N LEU A 22 11.87 -15.87 -5.68
CA LEU A 22 10.78 -15.86 -4.71
C LEU A 22 9.43 -15.93 -5.43
N HIS A 23 8.46 -16.61 -4.82
CA HIS A 23 7.08 -16.57 -5.30
C HIS A 23 6.47 -15.17 -5.08
N ALA A 24 5.32 -14.94 -5.68
CA ALA A 24 4.69 -13.60 -5.68
C ALA A 24 4.48 -13.03 -4.26
N GLN A 25 4.01 -13.83 -3.31
CA GLN A 25 3.80 -13.36 -1.94
C GLN A 25 5.12 -12.91 -1.29
N GLY A 26 6.19 -13.68 -1.47
CA GLY A 26 7.50 -13.31 -0.95
C GLY A 26 8.02 -12.02 -1.55
N LYS A 27 7.81 -11.83 -2.85
CA LYS A 27 8.20 -10.59 -3.54
C LYS A 27 7.46 -9.38 -2.97
N LEU A 28 6.15 -9.48 -2.79
CA LEU A 28 5.34 -8.39 -2.24
C LEU A 28 5.74 -8.05 -0.81
N ASN A 29 6.01 -9.07 0.00
CA ASN A 29 6.48 -8.86 1.38
C ASN A 29 7.79 -8.08 1.41
N GLN A 30 8.73 -8.40 0.52
CA GLN A 30 9.98 -7.66 0.43
C GLN A 30 9.80 -6.24 -0.11
N VAL A 31 8.89 -6.04 -1.03
CA VAL A 31 8.59 -4.71 -1.59
C VAL A 31 8.09 -3.76 -0.50
N VAL A 32 7.15 -4.19 0.35
CA VAL A 32 6.67 -3.32 1.43
C VAL A 32 7.74 -3.02 2.46
N ASP A 33 8.64 -3.96 2.73
CA ASP A 33 9.78 -3.71 3.62
C ASP A 33 10.75 -2.69 3.03
N ILE A 34 11.10 -2.84 1.76
CA ILE A 34 12.02 -1.93 1.07
C ILE A 34 11.46 -0.51 1.04
N ILE A 35 10.22 -0.35 0.63
CA ILE A 35 9.59 0.97 0.51
C ILE A 35 9.37 1.59 1.88
N GLY A 36 8.85 0.83 2.84
CA GLY A 36 8.62 1.32 4.20
C GLY A 36 9.90 1.78 4.86
N GLU A 37 10.97 1.02 4.72
CA GLU A 37 12.29 1.37 5.25
C GLU A 37 12.85 2.62 4.57
N ALA A 38 12.77 2.68 3.24
CA ALA A 38 13.29 3.81 2.46
C ALA A 38 12.59 5.11 2.78
N LEU A 39 11.28 5.08 3.03
CA LEU A 39 10.47 6.25 3.39
C LEU A 39 10.45 6.50 4.90
N ASN A 40 11.10 5.66 5.68
CA ASN A 40 11.05 5.72 7.14
C ASN A 40 9.61 5.74 7.64
N SER A 41 8.77 4.92 7.04
CA SER A 41 7.35 4.83 7.38
C SER A 41 7.09 3.67 8.33
N GLU A 42 6.25 3.90 9.33
CA GLU A 42 5.84 2.85 10.27
C GLU A 42 4.98 1.80 9.58
N VAL A 43 4.25 2.19 8.56
CA VAL A 43 3.35 1.32 7.81
C VAL A 43 3.63 1.45 6.32
N CYS A 44 3.69 0.31 5.64
CA CYS A 44 3.64 0.25 4.18
C CYS A 44 2.84 -0.99 3.80
N SER A 45 1.82 -0.82 2.98
CA SER A 45 0.91 -1.90 2.62
C SER A 45 0.58 -1.90 1.14
N ILE A 46 0.36 -3.08 0.60
CA ILE A 46 -0.09 -3.27 -0.78
C ILE A 46 -1.43 -3.98 -0.75
N TYR A 47 -2.42 -3.35 -1.39
CA TYR A 47 -3.73 -3.93 -1.66
C TYR A 47 -3.82 -4.24 -3.15
N LEU A 48 -4.31 -5.41 -3.50
CA LEU A 48 -4.50 -5.81 -4.88
C LEU A 48 -5.96 -6.12 -5.15
N LEU A 49 -6.41 -5.76 -6.34
CA LEU A 49 -7.77 -6.07 -6.79
C LEU A 49 -7.88 -7.57 -7.05
N ARG A 50 -8.84 -8.20 -6.39
CA ARG A 50 -9.13 -9.61 -6.52
C ARG A 50 -10.63 -9.82 -6.42
N GLU A 51 -11.22 -10.45 -7.41
CA GLU A 51 -12.67 -10.71 -7.45
C GLU A 51 -13.52 -9.45 -7.24
N GLY A 52 -13.06 -8.32 -7.80
CA GLY A 52 -13.78 -7.04 -7.71
C GLY A 52 -13.57 -6.28 -6.40
N MET A 53 -12.76 -6.80 -5.48
CA MET A 53 -12.48 -6.17 -4.20
C MET A 53 -10.98 -5.98 -4.01
N LEU A 54 -10.61 -4.95 -3.25
CA LEU A 54 -9.23 -4.74 -2.83
C LEU A 54 -8.95 -5.61 -1.61
N GLU A 55 -7.94 -6.45 -1.70
CA GLU A 55 -7.52 -7.35 -0.62
C GLU A 55 -6.13 -6.95 -0.16
N LEU A 56 -5.89 -6.91 1.15
CA LEU A 56 -4.56 -6.68 1.71
C LEU A 56 -3.66 -7.88 1.40
N PHE A 57 -2.65 -7.67 0.57
CA PHE A 57 -1.73 -8.74 0.13
C PHE A 57 -0.41 -8.75 0.86
N ALA A 58 0.08 -7.58 1.29
CA ALA A 58 1.32 -7.49 2.04
C ALA A 58 1.29 -6.24 2.90
N THR A 59 1.89 -6.32 4.08
CA THR A 59 1.99 -5.17 4.97
C THR A 59 3.27 -5.24 5.80
N ARG A 60 3.81 -4.07 6.07
CA ARG A 60 4.79 -3.81 7.11
C ARG A 60 4.15 -2.84 8.08
N GLY A 61 4.03 -3.21 9.34
CA GLY A 61 3.50 -2.34 10.39
C GLY A 61 2.05 -2.56 10.79
N LEU A 62 1.19 -3.03 9.90
CA LEU A 62 -0.15 -3.47 10.28
C LEU A 62 -0.09 -4.91 10.80
N ASN A 63 -1.17 -5.37 11.39
CA ASN A 63 -1.26 -6.75 11.89
C ASN A 63 -1.12 -7.74 10.73
N GLN A 64 -0.16 -8.65 10.79
CA GLN A 64 0.05 -9.67 9.76
C GLN A 64 -1.15 -10.59 9.60
N SER A 65 -1.92 -10.77 10.65
CA SER A 65 -3.17 -11.56 10.61
C SER A 65 -4.24 -10.95 9.70
N ALA A 66 -4.11 -9.67 9.34
CA ALA A 66 -5.03 -9.01 8.42
C ALA A 66 -4.75 -9.33 6.95
N VAL A 67 -3.54 -9.83 6.62
CA VAL A 67 -3.18 -10.18 5.25
C VAL A 67 -4.12 -11.26 4.73
N HIS A 68 -4.69 -11.03 3.54
CA HIS A 68 -5.72 -11.84 2.89
C HIS A 68 -7.06 -11.89 3.62
N VAL A 69 -7.20 -11.19 4.73
CA VAL A 69 -8.46 -11.08 5.50
C VAL A 69 -9.14 -9.74 5.24
N THR A 70 -8.38 -8.64 5.33
CA THR A 70 -8.92 -7.31 5.10
C THR A 70 -9.25 -7.12 3.62
N ARG A 71 -10.50 -6.78 3.35
CA ARG A 71 -11.03 -6.53 2.01
C ARG A 71 -11.92 -5.31 2.02
N MET A 72 -11.96 -4.59 0.91
CA MET A 72 -12.85 -3.45 0.74
C MET A 72 -13.24 -3.29 -0.71
N GLY A 73 -14.42 -2.74 -0.94
CA GLY A 73 -14.88 -2.41 -2.28
C GLY A 73 -14.12 -1.22 -2.86
N VAL A 74 -14.05 -1.15 -4.18
CA VAL A 74 -13.58 0.04 -4.89
C VAL A 74 -14.54 1.18 -4.57
N GLY A 75 -14.00 2.30 -4.08
CA GLY A 75 -14.79 3.44 -3.60
C GLY A 75 -15.12 3.41 -2.10
N GLU A 76 -14.76 2.34 -1.40
CA GLU A 76 -15.00 2.18 0.02
C GLU A 76 -13.75 2.49 0.84
N GLY A 77 -13.85 3.39 1.82
CA GLY A 77 -12.72 3.82 2.64
C GLY A 77 -11.70 4.64 1.85
N LEU A 78 -10.59 5.00 2.51
CA LEU A 78 -9.53 5.78 1.86
C LEU A 78 -8.88 5.00 0.72
N THR A 79 -8.49 3.77 0.97
CA THR A 79 -7.85 2.91 -0.02
C THR A 79 -8.75 2.65 -1.22
N GLY A 80 -10.03 2.34 -0.98
CA GLY A 80 -11.01 2.14 -2.05
C GLY A 80 -11.26 3.40 -2.86
N THR A 81 -11.24 4.57 -2.23
CA THR A 81 -11.40 5.86 -2.90
C THR A 81 -10.23 6.13 -3.85
N ILE A 82 -9.00 5.81 -3.44
CA ILE A 82 -7.82 5.93 -4.31
C ILE A 82 -8.00 5.08 -5.57
N ALA A 83 -8.45 3.85 -5.41
CA ALA A 83 -8.67 2.94 -6.54
C ALA A 83 -9.79 3.44 -7.46
N ALA A 84 -10.89 3.92 -6.90
CA ALA A 84 -12.04 4.40 -7.68
C ALA A 84 -11.70 5.63 -8.51
N ASN A 85 -10.98 6.58 -7.92
CA ASN A 85 -10.66 7.86 -8.56
C ASN A 85 -9.35 7.82 -9.34
N VAL A 86 -8.55 6.78 -9.16
CA VAL A 86 -7.19 6.64 -9.73
C VAL A 86 -6.36 7.88 -9.38
N GLU A 87 -6.41 8.29 -8.12
CA GLU A 87 -5.76 9.49 -7.62
C GLU A 87 -5.02 9.22 -6.31
N THR A 88 -3.91 9.93 -6.13
CA THR A 88 -3.13 9.90 -4.90
C THR A 88 -3.85 10.65 -3.79
N LEU A 89 -3.83 10.11 -2.57
CA LEU A 89 -4.22 10.83 -1.35
C LEU A 89 -3.00 10.98 -0.45
N ASN A 90 -2.89 12.15 0.18
CA ASN A 90 -1.84 12.42 1.17
C ASN A 90 -2.45 13.24 2.29
N LEU A 91 -2.67 12.61 3.45
CA LEU A 91 -3.44 13.16 4.55
C LEU A 91 -2.63 13.16 5.84
N ALA A 92 -2.54 14.31 6.51
CA ALA A 92 -1.91 14.41 7.83
C ALA A 92 -2.79 13.81 8.93
N GLN A 93 -4.12 13.90 8.78
CA GLN A 93 -5.12 13.40 9.73
C GLN A 93 -6.13 12.54 9.00
N ALA A 94 -5.79 11.28 8.77
CA ALA A 94 -6.62 10.36 8.00
C ALA A 94 -8.00 10.15 8.63
N THR A 95 -8.07 10.05 9.95
CA THR A 95 -9.32 9.82 10.68
C THR A 95 -10.35 10.93 10.53
N ALA A 96 -9.90 12.14 10.13
CA ALA A 96 -10.80 13.28 9.90
C ALA A 96 -11.38 13.28 8.49
N HIS A 97 -10.89 12.43 7.58
CA HIS A 97 -11.39 12.38 6.20
C HIS A 97 -12.76 11.67 6.15
N PRO A 98 -13.73 12.20 5.38
CA PRO A 98 -15.09 11.63 5.33
C PRO A 98 -15.13 10.17 4.82
N GLU A 99 -14.15 9.75 4.02
CA GLU A 99 -14.08 8.39 3.48
C GLU A 99 -13.32 7.42 4.38
N PHE A 100 -12.80 7.89 5.53
CA PHE A 100 -12.10 7.01 6.46
C PHE A 100 -13.02 5.93 7.03
N GLN A 101 -12.57 4.68 6.99
CA GLN A 101 -13.27 3.55 7.59
C GLN A 101 -12.32 2.78 8.51
N TYR A 102 -12.76 2.56 9.74
CA TYR A 102 -11.99 1.84 10.74
C TYR A 102 -11.99 0.32 10.45
N ARG A 103 -10.81 -0.26 10.44
CA ARG A 103 -10.62 -1.70 10.26
C ARG A 103 -9.83 -2.23 11.46
N PRO A 104 -10.50 -2.69 12.54
CA PRO A 104 -9.81 -3.08 13.78
C PRO A 104 -8.77 -4.21 13.59
N GLU A 105 -8.97 -5.09 12.63
CA GLU A 105 -8.04 -6.19 12.38
C GLU A 105 -6.67 -5.73 11.88
N THR A 106 -6.56 -4.53 11.34
CA THR A 106 -5.28 -3.99 10.85
C THR A 106 -4.46 -3.33 11.94
N GLY A 107 -5.10 -2.82 13.00
CA GLY A 107 -4.46 -2.02 14.03
C GLY A 107 -4.16 -0.59 13.59
N GLU A 108 -4.82 -0.10 12.53
CA GLU A 108 -4.53 1.20 11.92
C GLU A 108 -4.92 2.40 12.79
N GLU A 109 -5.68 2.22 13.85
CA GLU A 109 -6.02 3.29 14.80
C GLU A 109 -4.82 3.91 15.49
N LYS A 110 -3.67 3.25 15.44
CA LYS A 110 -2.39 3.76 15.97
C LYS A 110 -1.77 4.84 15.09
N PHE A 111 -2.23 4.96 13.84
CA PHE A 111 -1.60 5.78 12.83
C PHE A 111 -2.56 6.90 12.42
N HIS A 112 -2.04 8.12 12.36
CA HIS A 112 -2.84 9.32 12.08
C HIS A 112 -2.67 9.85 10.67
N SER A 113 -1.47 9.73 10.10
CA SER A 113 -1.20 10.15 8.74
C SER A 113 -1.41 9.01 7.76
N PHE A 114 -1.72 9.37 6.53
CA PHE A 114 -1.98 8.41 5.47
C PHE A 114 -1.53 9.00 4.14
N ALA A 115 -0.79 8.22 3.38
CA ALA A 115 -0.52 8.53 1.99
C ALA A 115 -0.72 7.26 1.17
N GLY A 116 -1.34 7.38 0.01
CA GLY A 116 -1.58 6.24 -0.84
C GLY A 116 -1.59 6.62 -2.31
N VAL A 117 -1.13 5.70 -3.14
CA VAL A 117 -1.10 5.86 -4.59
C VAL A 117 -1.74 4.66 -5.26
N PRO A 118 -2.47 4.87 -6.39
CA PRO A 118 -3.00 3.74 -7.13
C PRO A 118 -1.88 3.04 -7.89
N ILE A 119 -1.96 1.70 -7.95
CA ILE A 119 -1.13 0.90 -8.85
C ILE A 119 -1.95 0.75 -10.12
N VAL A 120 -1.47 1.33 -11.22
CA VAL A 120 -2.25 1.48 -12.44
C VAL A 120 -1.73 0.58 -13.54
N ARG A 121 -2.65 -0.08 -14.23
CA ARG A 121 -2.37 -0.83 -15.44
C ARG A 121 -3.46 -0.52 -16.46
N ARG A 122 -3.05 -0.05 -17.64
CA ARG A 122 -3.99 0.30 -18.72
C ARG A 122 -5.09 1.27 -18.24
N GLU A 123 -4.66 2.33 -17.54
CA GLU A 123 -5.51 3.41 -17.03
C GLU A 123 -6.50 3.00 -15.92
N ARG A 124 -6.40 1.77 -15.42
CA ARG A 124 -7.24 1.28 -14.32
C ARG A 124 -6.39 0.92 -13.11
N ALA A 125 -6.93 1.18 -11.94
CA ALA A 125 -6.28 0.75 -10.71
C ALA A 125 -6.41 -0.77 -10.57
N VAL A 126 -5.26 -1.46 -10.42
CA VAL A 126 -5.22 -2.89 -10.10
C VAL A 126 -4.80 -3.12 -8.66
N GLY A 127 -4.47 -2.07 -7.95
CA GLY A 127 -4.11 -2.12 -6.56
C GLY A 127 -3.85 -0.72 -6.00
N VAL A 128 -3.46 -0.67 -4.73
CA VAL A 128 -3.13 0.58 -4.01
C VAL A 128 -1.94 0.30 -3.10
N LEU A 129 -0.96 1.19 -3.13
CA LEU A 129 0.16 1.19 -2.19
C LEU A 129 -0.09 2.29 -1.17
N THR A 130 -0.06 1.95 0.12
CA THR A 130 -0.28 2.90 1.21
C THR A 130 0.93 2.97 2.15
N VAL A 131 1.15 4.13 2.71
CA VAL A 131 2.15 4.37 3.75
C VAL A 131 1.59 5.23 4.87
#